data_2f2144b4e036ca3a43ed2fe203d098a6
#
_entry.id   2f2144b4e036ca3a43ed2fe203d098a6
#
_cell.length_a   1.000
_cell.length_b   1.000
_cell.length_c   1.000
_cell.angle_alpha   90.00
_cell.angle_beta   90.00
_cell.angle_gamma   90.00
#
_symmetry.space_group_name_H-M   'P 1'
#
loop_
_entity.id
_entity.type
_entity.pdbx_description
1 polymer ?
#
loop_
_entity_poly.entity_id
_entity_poly.type
_entity_poly.pdbx_seq_one_letter_code
_entity_poly.pdbx_strand_id
1 'polypeptide(L)'
;NDINLDTLNKSELIFLEGYLWDEGNPKKAFEKAISNSKKVAMSLSDKFCVERHKSHFLYLVKNKLDITFANEEEIMSLINAKNFEEVINFAKEIKKHLIITRGERGAISIINNKVAEIGAKKNLKIVDLTGAGDLFAAGYLHNYIKNFPLEKCLEKGTEMSTKVIQQIGARL
;
A
#
# COMPACT_ATOMS: atom_id res chain seq x y z
N ASN A 1 3.72 -7.49 -24.04
CA ASN A 1 4.58 -8.68 -24.09
C ASN A 1 5.82 -8.64 -23.17
N ASP A 2 6.02 -7.53 -22.45
CA ASP A 2 7.28 -7.26 -21.72
C ASP A 2 7.33 -7.83 -20.31
N ILE A 3 6.22 -8.38 -19.79
CA ILE A 3 6.19 -9.03 -18.48
C ILE A 3 6.68 -10.48 -18.63
N ASN A 4 7.83 -10.76 -18.00
CA ASN A 4 8.41 -12.09 -17.96
C ASN A 4 7.69 -12.97 -16.93
N LEU A 5 7.01 -14.01 -17.41
CA LEU A 5 6.25 -14.94 -16.57
C LEU A 5 7.13 -15.74 -15.61
N ASP A 6 8.34 -16.11 -16.03
CA ASP A 6 9.26 -16.85 -15.16
C ASP A 6 9.68 -16.02 -13.95
N THR A 7 9.87 -14.71 -14.14
CA THR A 7 10.16 -13.78 -13.05
C THR A 7 8.98 -13.67 -12.10
N LEU A 8 7.76 -13.54 -12.61
CA LEU A 8 6.55 -13.49 -11.78
C LEU A 8 6.38 -14.77 -10.96
N ASN A 9 6.49 -15.93 -11.62
CA ASN A 9 6.31 -17.24 -10.97
C ASN A 9 7.36 -17.53 -9.88
N LYS A 10 8.57 -16.98 -10.02
CA LYS A 10 9.66 -17.11 -9.04
C LYS A 10 9.56 -16.09 -7.89
N SER A 11 8.82 -15.01 -8.08
CA SER A 11 8.64 -13.98 -7.06
C SER A 11 7.71 -14.45 -5.96
N GLU A 12 8.06 -14.18 -4.70
CA GLU A 12 7.18 -14.46 -3.56
C GLU A 12 6.02 -13.47 -3.48
N LEU A 13 6.29 -12.23 -3.92
CA LEU A 13 5.33 -11.13 -3.93
C LEU A 13 5.67 -10.19 -5.07
N ILE A 14 4.65 -9.65 -5.73
CA ILE A 14 4.77 -8.52 -6.64
C ILE A 14 4.14 -7.28 -6.01
N PHE A 15 4.70 -6.12 -6.33
CA PHE A 15 4.14 -4.83 -5.93
C PHE A 15 3.72 -4.04 -7.16
N LEU A 16 2.47 -3.55 -7.15
CA LEU A 16 1.87 -2.78 -8.23
C LEU A 16 1.55 -1.37 -7.74
N GLU A 17 1.59 -0.41 -8.65
CA GLU A 17 1.25 0.98 -8.34
C GLU A 17 0.03 1.44 -9.12
N GLY A 18 -0.89 2.08 -8.42
CA GLY A 18 -2.12 2.61 -8.98
C GLY A 18 -1.89 3.61 -10.12
N TYR A 19 -0.82 4.40 -10.05
CA TYR A 19 -0.44 5.33 -11.13
C TYR A 19 -0.29 4.67 -12.50
N LEU A 20 0.17 3.43 -12.54
CA LEU A 20 0.31 2.69 -13.80
C LEU A 20 -1.04 2.38 -14.45
N TRP A 21 -2.14 2.54 -13.75
CA TRP A 21 -3.48 2.34 -14.30
C TRP A 21 -3.92 3.50 -15.20
N ASP A 22 -3.31 4.67 -15.09
CA ASP A 22 -3.66 5.87 -15.86
C ASP A 22 -3.11 5.88 -17.28
N GLU A 23 -2.01 5.17 -17.55
CA GLU A 23 -1.28 5.24 -18.82
C GLU A 23 -1.49 4.01 -19.69
N GLY A 24 -1.83 4.27 -20.98
CA GLY A 24 -1.88 3.26 -22.03
C GLY A 24 -2.90 2.15 -21.80
N ASN A 25 -2.47 0.89 -21.85
CA ASN A 25 -3.30 -0.29 -21.63
C ASN A 25 -2.78 -1.15 -20.46
N PRO A 26 -2.66 -0.56 -19.27
CA PRO A 26 -2.02 -1.22 -18.12
C PRO A 26 -2.86 -2.36 -17.56
N LYS A 27 -4.18 -2.36 -17.80
CA LYS A 27 -5.10 -3.40 -17.30
C LYS A 27 -4.64 -4.80 -17.67
N LYS A 28 -4.23 -5.00 -18.93
CA LYS A 28 -3.71 -6.31 -19.39
C LYS A 28 -2.42 -6.70 -18.66
N ALA A 29 -1.55 -5.74 -18.38
CA ALA A 29 -0.33 -5.97 -17.61
C ALA A 29 -0.65 -6.33 -16.16
N PHE A 30 -1.57 -5.61 -15.53
CA PHE A 30 -2.05 -5.91 -14.18
C PHE A 30 -2.72 -7.29 -14.11
N GLU A 31 -3.63 -7.60 -15.02
CA GLU A 31 -4.29 -8.91 -15.09
C GLU A 31 -3.27 -10.05 -15.27
N LYS A 32 -2.28 -9.87 -16.15
CA LYS A 32 -1.21 -10.82 -16.36
C LYS A 32 -0.36 -11.00 -15.10
N ALA A 33 0.01 -9.90 -14.45
CA ALA A 33 0.79 -9.93 -13.21
C ALA A 33 0.02 -10.61 -12.07
N ILE A 34 -1.22 -10.21 -11.85
CA ILE A 34 -2.09 -10.78 -10.79
C ILE A 34 -2.32 -12.28 -11.01
N SER A 35 -2.59 -12.69 -12.26
CA SER A 35 -2.92 -14.09 -12.56
C SER A 35 -1.72 -15.04 -12.47
N ASN A 36 -0.49 -14.52 -12.50
CA ASN A 36 0.74 -15.32 -12.54
C ASN A 36 1.63 -15.07 -11.30
N SER A 37 1.10 -14.51 -10.24
CA SER A 37 1.87 -14.22 -9.04
C SER A 37 1.30 -14.93 -7.82
N LYS A 38 2.18 -15.36 -6.91
CA LYS A 38 1.79 -16.04 -5.67
C LYS A 38 1.09 -15.11 -4.69
N LYS A 39 1.54 -13.86 -4.63
CA LYS A 39 1.01 -12.82 -3.75
C LYS A 39 1.12 -11.45 -4.41
N VAL A 40 0.08 -10.66 -4.29
CA VAL A 40 -0.01 -9.35 -4.94
C VAL A 40 -0.24 -8.26 -3.90
N ALA A 41 0.68 -7.31 -3.85
CA ALA A 41 0.52 -6.05 -3.13
C ALA A 41 0.31 -4.90 -4.10
N MET A 42 -0.46 -3.90 -3.71
CA MET A 42 -0.69 -2.69 -4.52
C MET A 42 -0.76 -1.46 -3.64
N SER A 43 -0.17 -0.35 -4.10
CA SER A 43 -0.43 1.00 -3.60
C SER A 43 -1.58 1.63 -4.36
N LEU A 44 -2.48 2.34 -3.67
CA LEU A 44 -3.53 3.13 -4.31
C LEU A 44 -3.00 4.43 -4.93
N SER A 45 -1.76 4.81 -4.58
CA SER A 45 -0.92 5.87 -5.14
C SER A 45 -1.33 7.29 -4.74
N ASP A 46 -2.51 7.78 -5.16
CA ASP A 46 -3.07 9.04 -4.69
C ASP A 46 -4.61 9.07 -4.78
N LYS A 47 -5.19 10.09 -4.15
CA LYS A 47 -6.64 10.29 -4.12
C LYS A 47 -7.26 10.51 -5.51
N PHE A 48 -6.59 11.24 -6.39
CA PHE A 48 -7.10 11.50 -7.75
C PHE A 48 -7.13 10.22 -8.59
N CYS A 49 -6.10 9.39 -8.45
CA CYS A 49 -6.05 8.08 -9.07
C CYS A 49 -7.19 7.18 -8.56
N VAL A 50 -7.41 7.17 -7.25
CA VAL A 50 -8.52 6.44 -6.61
C VAL A 50 -9.87 6.93 -7.13
N GLU A 51 -10.12 8.23 -7.18
CA GLU A 51 -11.40 8.79 -7.64
C GLU A 51 -11.67 8.45 -9.12
N ARG A 52 -10.63 8.49 -9.97
CA ARG A 52 -10.71 8.17 -11.40
C ARG A 52 -11.01 6.69 -11.65
N HIS A 53 -10.42 5.80 -10.86
CA HIS A 53 -10.51 4.36 -11.06
C HIS A 53 -11.26 3.61 -9.95
N LYS A 54 -12.10 4.31 -9.22
CA LYS A 54 -12.75 3.86 -7.98
C LYS A 54 -13.35 2.46 -8.03
N SER A 55 -14.19 2.20 -9.01
CA SER A 55 -14.87 0.89 -9.17
C SER A 55 -13.87 -0.25 -9.42
N HIS A 56 -12.85 0.00 -10.23
CA HIS A 56 -11.81 -0.97 -10.52
C HIS A 56 -10.94 -1.23 -9.28
N PHE A 57 -10.48 -0.18 -8.60
CA PHE A 57 -9.65 -0.32 -7.40
C PHE A 57 -10.41 -1.01 -6.28
N LEU A 58 -11.68 -0.67 -6.08
CA LEU A 58 -12.51 -1.35 -5.09
C LEU A 58 -12.66 -2.85 -5.41
N TYR A 59 -12.86 -3.19 -6.68
CA TYR A 59 -12.89 -4.59 -7.12
C TYR A 59 -11.56 -5.31 -6.87
N LEU A 60 -10.43 -4.69 -7.19
CA LEU A 60 -9.09 -5.25 -6.96
C LEU A 60 -8.85 -5.49 -5.47
N VAL A 61 -9.09 -4.49 -4.63
CA VAL A 61 -8.92 -4.57 -3.17
C VAL A 61 -9.76 -5.69 -2.57
N LYS A 62 -11.00 -5.81 -2.97
CA LYS A 62 -11.90 -6.85 -2.44
C LYS A 62 -11.57 -8.25 -2.93
N ASN A 63 -11.12 -8.41 -4.19
CA ASN A 63 -11.15 -9.71 -4.84
C ASN A 63 -9.79 -10.23 -5.34
N LYS A 64 -8.83 -9.34 -5.61
CA LYS A 64 -7.61 -9.72 -6.34
C LYS A 64 -6.33 -9.50 -5.56
N LEU A 65 -6.28 -8.47 -4.74
CA LEU A 65 -5.09 -8.13 -3.97
C LEU A 65 -5.03 -8.93 -2.67
N ASP A 66 -3.83 -9.29 -2.26
CA ASP A 66 -3.55 -9.84 -0.93
C ASP A 66 -3.24 -8.73 0.06
N ILE A 67 -2.54 -7.69 -0.41
CA ILE A 67 -2.07 -6.57 0.40
C ILE A 67 -2.39 -5.26 -0.33
N THR A 68 -2.96 -4.30 0.39
CA THR A 68 -3.21 -2.95 -0.12
C THR A 68 -2.53 -1.92 0.76
N PHE A 69 -1.76 -1.04 0.15
CA PHE A 69 -1.21 0.17 0.78
C PHE A 69 -2.03 1.38 0.35
N ALA A 70 -2.36 2.21 1.31
CA ALA A 70 -3.07 3.46 1.10
C ALA A 70 -2.70 4.48 2.17
N ASN A 71 -2.92 5.77 1.89
CA ASN A 71 -3.08 6.72 2.96
C ASN A 71 -4.55 6.81 3.40
N GLU A 72 -4.81 7.52 4.50
CA GLU A 72 -6.15 7.63 5.05
C GLU A 72 -7.15 8.26 4.08
N GLU A 73 -6.75 9.30 3.34
CA GLU A 73 -7.61 9.97 2.35
C GLU A 73 -7.95 9.05 1.17
N GLU A 74 -6.99 8.29 0.68
CA GLU A 74 -7.16 7.34 -0.41
C GLU A 74 -8.17 6.27 -0.07
N ILE A 75 -7.99 5.60 1.08
CA ILE A 75 -8.90 4.52 1.47
C ILE A 75 -10.30 5.04 1.81
N MET A 76 -10.40 6.18 2.48
CA MET A 76 -11.69 6.81 2.76
C MET A 76 -12.42 7.20 1.46
N SER A 77 -11.70 7.77 0.48
CA SER A 77 -12.24 8.08 -0.83
C SER A 77 -12.70 6.81 -1.56
N LEU A 78 -11.89 5.74 -1.54
CA LEU A 78 -12.20 4.48 -2.22
C LEU A 78 -13.54 3.90 -1.78
N ILE A 79 -13.80 3.88 -0.47
CA ILE A 79 -15.00 3.24 0.09
C ILE A 79 -16.13 4.22 0.47
N ASN A 80 -15.97 5.53 0.18
CA ASN A 80 -16.86 6.61 0.63
C ASN A 80 -17.05 6.65 2.16
N ALA A 81 -16.02 6.34 2.92
CA ALA A 81 -16.10 6.36 4.37
C ALA A 81 -16.25 7.79 4.91
N LYS A 82 -17.10 7.96 5.93
CA LYS A 82 -17.33 9.23 6.64
C LYS A 82 -16.34 9.43 7.79
N ASN A 83 -15.80 8.34 8.30
CA ASN A 83 -14.84 8.31 9.42
C ASN A 83 -13.93 7.11 9.31
N PHE A 84 -12.86 7.09 10.11
CA PHE A 84 -11.86 6.03 10.06
C PHE A 84 -12.36 4.69 10.64
N GLU A 85 -13.39 4.71 11.49
CA GLU A 85 -14.00 3.48 12.02
C GLU A 85 -14.63 2.64 10.89
N GLU A 86 -15.26 3.30 9.91
CA GLU A 86 -15.80 2.61 8.72
C GLU A 86 -14.69 1.94 7.90
N VAL A 87 -13.48 2.54 7.85
CA VAL A 87 -12.31 1.92 7.20
C VAL A 87 -11.86 0.65 7.93
N ILE A 88 -11.81 0.70 9.26
CA ILE A 88 -11.47 -0.47 10.09
C ILE A 88 -12.49 -1.59 9.88
N ASN A 89 -13.77 -1.27 9.88
CA ASN A 89 -14.85 -2.23 9.67
C ASN A 89 -14.78 -2.86 8.28
N PHE A 90 -14.56 -2.04 7.24
CA PHE A 90 -14.34 -2.51 5.88
C PHE A 90 -13.14 -3.47 5.79
N ALA A 91 -12.01 -3.12 6.40
CA ALA A 91 -10.82 -3.97 6.40
C ALA A 91 -11.06 -5.35 7.04
N LYS A 92 -11.81 -5.38 8.15
CA LYS A 92 -12.22 -6.62 8.81
C LYS A 92 -13.19 -7.46 7.97
N GLU A 93 -14.13 -6.79 7.28
CA GLU A 93 -15.11 -7.44 6.41
C GLU A 93 -14.47 -8.13 5.21
N ILE A 94 -13.58 -7.45 4.51
CA ILE A 94 -12.93 -8.00 3.30
C ILE A 94 -11.91 -9.09 3.60
N LYS A 95 -11.44 -9.20 4.85
CA LYS A 95 -10.44 -10.19 5.32
C LYS A 95 -9.13 -10.17 4.50
N LYS A 96 -8.79 -9.01 3.94
CA LYS A 96 -7.54 -8.75 3.22
C LYS A 96 -6.58 -7.95 4.09
N HIS A 97 -5.33 -7.88 3.69
CA HIS A 97 -4.32 -7.12 4.42
C HIS A 97 -4.34 -5.66 3.96
N LEU A 98 -4.78 -4.77 4.83
CA LEU A 98 -4.82 -3.33 4.59
C LEU A 98 -3.76 -2.63 5.46
N ILE A 99 -2.89 -1.85 4.83
CA ILE A 99 -1.87 -1.03 5.50
C ILE A 99 -2.14 0.43 5.16
N ILE A 100 -2.36 1.24 6.20
CA ILE A 100 -2.80 2.62 6.03
C ILE A 100 -1.85 3.56 6.75
N THR A 101 -1.26 4.49 6.01
CA THR A 101 -0.50 5.60 6.57
C THR A 101 -1.44 6.75 6.91
N ARG A 102 -1.19 7.43 8.05
CA ARG A 102 -2.09 8.43 8.61
C ARG A 102 -1.39 9.73 8.97
N GLY A 103 -0.30 10.05 8.25
CA GLY A 103 0.52 11.22 8.48
C GLY A 103 1.04 11.28 9.93
N GLU A 104 0.78 12.36 10.64
CA GLU A 104 1.21 12.57 12.03
C GLU A 104 0.60 11.58 13.03
N ARG A 105 -0.46 10.87 12.64
CA ARG A 105 -1.07 9.81 13.45
C ARG A 105 -0.40 8.45 13.29
N GLY A 106 0.63 8.35 12.43
CA GLY A 106 1.40 7.13 12.24
C GLY A 106 0.85 6.21 11.17
N ALA A 107 0.81 4.91 11.44
CA ALA A 107 0.34 3.92 10.49
C ALA A 107 -0.31 2.72 11.20
N ILE A 108 -1.23 2.08 10.49
CA ILE A 108 -2.00 0.92 10.97
C ILE A 108 -1.95 -0.20 9.93
N SER A 109 -1.87 -1.42 10.40
CA SER A 109 -1.93 -2.65 9.62
C SER A 109 -3.07 -3.52 10.13
N ILE A 110 -3.98 -3.88 9.23
CA ILE A 110 -5.18 -4.66 9.54
C ILE A 110 -5.19 -5.90 8.65
N ILE A 111 -5.20 -7.07 9.25
CA ILE A 111 -5.34 -8.35 8.54
C ILE A 111 -6.29 -9.27 9.32
N ASN A 112 -7.36 -9.71 8.70
CA ASN A 112 -8.44 -10.43 9.36
C ASN A 112 -8.96 -9.60 10.57
N ASN A 113 -8.82 -10.12 11.79
CA ASN A 113 -9.19 -9.41 13.02
C ASN A 113 -7.98 -8.88 13.79
N LYS A 114 -6.77 -9.03 13.24
CA LYS A 114 -5.55 -8.51 13.87
C LYS A 114 -5.34 -7.07 13.43
N VAL A 115 -5.06 -6.22 14.39
CA VAL A 115 -4.77 -4.80 14.19
C VAL A 115 -3.47 -4.49 14.91
N ALA A 116 -2.51 -3.93 14.18
CA ALA A 116 -1.28 -3.36 14.72
C ALA A 116 -1.24 -1.88 14.35
N GLU A 117 -0.82 -1.03 15.27
CA GLU A 117 -0.73 0.42 15.05
C GLU A 117 0.54 0.96 15.68
N ILE A 118 1.17 1.92 15.01
CA ILE A 118 2.30 2.67 15.55
C ILE A 118 2.11 4.16 15.32
N GLY A 119 2.57 4.97 16.27
CA GLY A 119 2.59 6.43 16.12
C GLY A 119 3.67 6.90 15.15
N ALA A 120 3.49 8.11 14.61
CA ALA A 120 4.52 8.76 13.82
C ALA A 120 5.72 9.20 14.68
N LYS A 121 6.89 9.30 14.05
CA LYS A 121 8.06 9.94 14.69
C LYS A 121 7.82 11.45 14.82
N LYS A 122 8.16 11.98 15.97
CA LYS A 122 8.01 13.41 16.28
C LYS A 122 9.28 14.21 15.95
N ASN A 123 9.14 15.53 15.88
CA ASN A 123 10.24 16.48 15.73
C ASN A 123 11.08 16.26 14.45
N LEU A 124 10.42 15.95 13.34
CA LEU A 124 11.07 15.77 12.05
C LEU A 124 11.15 17.10 11.30
N LYS A 125 12.29 17.32 10.63
CA LYS A 125 12.41 18.39 9.65
C LYS A 125 11.91 17.85 8.30
N ILE A 126 10.65 18.10 7.98
CA ILE A 126 10.07 17.71 6.69
C ILE A 126 10.58 18.64 5.60
N VAL A 127 11.18 18.09 4.56
CA VAL A 127 11.75 18.80 3.40
C VAL A 127 10.94 18.50 2.14
N ASP A 128 10.66 17.21 1.88
CA ASP A 128 9.93 16.75 0.70
C ASP A 128 9.19 15.45 1.04
N LEU A 129 7.91 15.37 0.66
CA LEU A 129 7.09 14.19 0.93
C LEU A 129 7.13 13.16 -0.22
N THR A 130 7.84 13.47 -1.31
CA THR A 130 7.95 12.59 -2.48
C THR A 130 8.59 11.26 -2.09
N GLY A 131 7.93 10.17 -2.47
CA GLY A 131 8.40 8.81 -2.18
C GLY A 131 8.16 8.32 -0.75
N ALA A 132 7.50 9.11 0.12
CA ALA A 132 7.21 8.69 1.50
C ALA A 132 6.40 7.38 1.54
N GLY A 133 5.37 7.27 0.71
CA GLY A 133 4.53 6.08 0.58
C GLY A 133 5.31 4.88 0.05
N ASP A 134 6.13 5.09 -0.98
CA ASP A 134 6.92 4.03 -1.62
C ASP A 134 7.96 3.46 -0.66
N LEU A 135 8.70 4.33 0.03
CA LEU A 135 9.69 3.91 1.01
C LEU A 135 9.03 3.25 2.24
N PHE A 136 7.84 3.72 2.63
CA PHE A 136 7.05 3.05 3.66
C PHE A 136 6.68 1.62 3.23
N ALA A 137 6.12 1.45 2.03
CA ALA A 137 5.75 0.16 1.49
C ALA A 137 6.97 -0.77 1.35
N ALA A 138 8.08 -0.26 0.83
CA ALA A 138 9.33 -1.01 0.70
C ALA A 138 9.85 -1.51 2.06
N GLY A 139 9.90 -0.63 3.06
CA GLY A 139 10.31 -1.00 4.42
C GLY A 139 9.37 -2.01 5.07
N TYR A 140 8.07 -1.80 4.94
CA TYR A 140 7.05 -2.72 5.43
C TYR A 140 7.20 -4.12 4.81
N LEU A 141 7.22 -4.19 3.48
CA LEU A 141 7.31 -5.45 2.73
C LEU A 141 8.63 -6.18 2.99
N HIS A 142 9.74 -5.44 3.17
CA HIS A 142 11.03 -6.05 3.53
C HIS A 142 10.94 -6.91 4.80
N ASN A 143 10.26 -6.42 5.84
CA ASN A 143 10.07 -7.20 7.06
C ASN A 143 8.95 -8.24 6.91
N TYR A 144 7.88 -7.91 6.16
CA TYR A 144 6.75 -8.79 5.96
C TYR A 144 7.14 -10.12 5.27
N ILE A 145 7.94 -10.07 4.20
CA ILE A 145 8.40 -11.29 3.51
C ILE A 145 9.36 -12.15 4.36
N LYS A 146 9.96 -11.55 5.39
CA LYS A 146 10.78 -12.24 6.40
C LYS A 146 9.98 -12.73 7.60
N ASN A 147 8.65 -12.64 7.53
CA ASN A 147 7.72 -13.09 8.58
C ASN A 147 7.91 -12.39 9.94
N PHE A 148 8.35 -11.13 9.96
CA PHE A 148 8.36 -10.33 11.18
C PHE A 148 6.94 -10.01 11.65
N PRO A 149 6.70 -9.75 12.96
CA PRO A 149 5.44 -9.25 13.48
C PRO A 149 4.99 -7.96 12.78
N LEU A 150 3.67 -7.71 12.70
CA LEU A 150 3.11 -6.55 11.99
C LEU A 150 3.65 -5.21 12.53
N GLU A 151 3.84 -5.12 13.84
CA GLU A 151 4.44 -3.96 14.51
C GLU A 151 5.85 -3.67 13.97
N LYS A 152 6.66 -4.72 13.78
CA LYS A 152 8.02 -4.60 13.23
C LYS A 152 8.01 -4.24 11.74
N CYS A 153 6.99 -4.65 11.00
CA CYS A 153 6.80 -4.23 9.63
C CYS A 153 6.44 -2.73 9.57
N LEU A 154 5.52 -2.28 10.41
CA LEU A 154 5.14 -0.87 10.54
C LEU A 154 6.31 0.01 10.98
N GLU A 155 7.08 -0.42 11.99
CA GLU A 155 8.30 0.27 12.46
C GLU A 155 9.28 0.48 11.30
N LYS A 156 9.54 -0.56 10.49
CA LYS A 156 10.48 -0.49 9.37
C LYS A 156 9.96 0.41 8.25
N GLY A 157 8.68 0.33 7.91
CA GLY A 157 8.04 1.25 6.96
C GLY A 157 8.15 2.70 7.41
N THR A 158 7.81 2.98 8.68
CA THR A 158 7.93 4.32 9.26
C THR A 158 9.38 4.82 9.30
N GLU A 159 10.34 3.95 9.61
CA GLU A 159 11.77 4.32 9.56
C GLU A 159 12.18 4.79 8.16
N MET A 160 11.81 4.04 7.14
CA MET A 160 12.20 4.34 5.75
C MET A 160 11.52 5.62 5.24
N SER A 161 10.20 5.77 5.46
CA SER A 161 9.49 6.99 5.08
C SER A 161 10.02 8.22 5.84
N THR A 162 10.34 8.08 7.13
CA THR A 162 10.92 9.15 7.93
C THR A 162 12.28 9.63 7.40
N LYS A 163 13.09 8.72 6.89
CA LYS A 163 14.39 9.10 6.30
C LYS A 163 14.22 9.90 5.02
N VAL A 164 13.36 9.43 4.11
CA VAL A 164 13.20 10.08 2.81
C VAL A 164 12.59 11.47 2.90
N ILE A 165 11.62 11.71 3.79
CA ILE A 165 10.96 13.02 3.89
C ILE A 165 11.85 14.13 4.46
N GLN A 166 13.04 13.83 4.94
CA GLN A 166 14.00 14.80 5.49
C GLN A 166 15.03 15.28 4.46
N GLN A 167 14.87 14.89 3.21
CA GLN A 167 15.73 15.30 2.10
C GLN A 167 14.91 15.55 0.84
N ILE A 168 15.50 16.11 -0.20
CA ILE A 168 14.85 16.31 -1.51
C ILE A 168 14.90 15.02 -2.31
N GLY A 169 13.76 14.65 -2.91
CA GLY A 169 13.63 13.52 -3.81
C GLY A 169 13.26 12.20 -3.12
N ALA A 170 12.91 11.21 -3.93
CA ALA A 170 12.29 9.95 -3.51
C ALA A 170 13.29 8.82 -3.19
N ARG A 171 14.58 9.08 -3.14
CA ARG A 171 15.63 8.05 -2.93
C ARG A 171 16.46 8.35 -1.70
N LEU A 172 16.86 7.30 -1.00
CA LEU A 172 17.80 7.34 0.13
C LEU A 172 19.24 7.14 -0.33
#